data_b203f1673ca4f9fe497a1a4ee7ba7bd8
#
_entry.id   b203f1673ca4f9fe497a1a4ee7ba7bd8
#
_cell.length_a   1.000
_cell.length_b   1.000
_cell.length_c   1.000
_cell.angle_alpha   90.00
_cell.angle_beta   90.00
_cell.angle_gamma   90.00
#
_symmetry.space_group_name_H-M   'P 1'
#
loop_
_entity.id
_entity.type
_entity.pdbx_description
1 polymer ?
#
loop_
_entity_poly.entity_id
_entity_poly.type
_entity_poly.pdbx_seq_one_letter_code
_entity_poly.pdbx_strand_id
1 'polypeptide(L)'
;RLLRDMEGITGMLDLGLNVVLFPEGTTSDGSGVSPFKSSFLAAAEGREVLPLCIKYKTVNGGPIKPETSPLVYYYGDITFFEHFFRFLGLKSATAELTALQPIDARGLSRKDISDIAYREISACYLDV
;
A
#
# COMPACT_ATOMS: atom_id res chain seq x y z
N ARG A 1 1.69 -13.55 17.36
CA ARG A 1 0.72 -12.65 16.71
C ARG A 1 0.82 -12.77 15.18
N LEU A 2 1.98 -12.53 14.58
CA LEU A 2 2.17 -12.57 13.11
C LEU A 2 1.73 -13.91 12.49
N LEU A 3 2.09 -15.06 13.09
CA LEU A 3 1.70 -16.38 12.57
C LEU A 3 0.19 -16.56 12.54
N ARG A 4 -0.52 -16.12 13.59
CA ARG A 4 -1.98 -16.19 13.65
C ARG A 4 -2.65 -15.29 12.61
N ASP A 5 -2.07 -14.12 12.38
CA ASP A 5 -2.57 -13.19 11.36
C ASP A 5 -2.38 -13.78 9.95
N MET A 6 -1.26 -14.46 9.71
CA MET A 6 -0.98 -15.15 8.45
C MET A 6 -1.89 -16.36 8.20
N GLU A 7 -2.20 -17.15 9.25
CA GLU A 7 -3.18 -18.24 9.15
C GLU A 7 -4.57 -17.72 8.78
N GLY A 8 -4.97 -16.59 9.35
CA GLY A 8 -6.23 -15.93 9.01
C GLY A 8 -6.27 -15.49 7.54
N ILE A 9 -5.21 -14.90 7.03
CA ILE A 9 -5.09 -14.49 5.62
C ILE A 9 -5.17 -15.71 4.69
N THR A 10 -4.43 -16.75 4.98
CA THR A 10 -4.44 -17.99 4.21
C THR A 10 -5.84 -18.60 4.17
N GLY A 11 -6.53 -18.65 5.32
CA GLY A 11 -7.90 -19.15 5.40
C GLY A 11 -8.88 -18.35 4.52
N MET A 12 -8.76 -17.02 4.49
CA MET A 12 -9.58 -16.17 3.62
C MET A 12 -9.31 -16.44 2.13
N LEU A 13 -8.03 -16.55 1.76
CA LEU A 13 -7.63 -16.88 0.39
C LEU A 13 -8.13 -18.27 -0.04
N ASP A 14 -8.09 -19.26 0.85
CA ASP A 14 -8.59 -20.61 0.58
C ASP A 14 -10.12 -20.67 0.40
N LEU A 15 -10.84 -19.69 0.98
CA LEU A 15 -12.27 -19.48 0.73
C LEU A 15 -12.57 -18.75 -0.58
N GLY A 16 -11.54 -18.40 -1.38
CA GLY A 16 -11.69 -17.68 -2.65
C GLY A 16 -11.88 -16.16 -2.49
N LEU A 17 -11.60 -15.62 -1.31
CA LEU A 17 -11.68 -14.18 -1.06
C LEU A 17 -10.40 -13.48 -1.50
N ASN A 18 -10.52 -12.25 -1.98
CA ASN A 18 -9.38 -11.38 -2.21
C ASN A 18 -8.98 -10.69 -0.92
N VAL A 19 -7.67 -10.62 -0.67
CA VAL A 19 -7.10 -9.94 0.50
C VAL A 19 -6.20 -8.82 0.03
N VAL A 20 -6.41 -7.61 0.54
CA VAL A 20 -5.57 -6.45 0.29
C VAL A 20 -4.55 -6.33 1.42
N LEU A 21 -3.27 -6.17 1.06
CA LEU A 21 -2.17 -6.01 2.00
C LEU A 21 -1.42 -4.70 1.72
N PHE A 22 -0.95 -4.07 2.78
CA PHE A 22 -0.05 -2.92 2.72
C PHE A 22 1.31 -3.34 3.28
N PRO A 23 2.21 -3.87 2.44
CA PRO A 23 3.44 -4.52 2.91
C PRO A 23 4.49 -3.56 3.48
N GLU A 24 4.34 -2.26 3.30
CA GLU A 24 5.15 -1.26 3.99
C GLU A 24 4.96 -1.35 5.52
N GLY A 25 3.76 -1.74 5.97
CA GLY A 25 3.43 -1.93 7.39
C GLY A 25 3.42 -0.65 8.22
N THR A 26 3.51 0.50 7.58
CA THR A 26 3.42 1.84 8.18
C THR A 26 2.97 2.85 7.14
N THR A 27 2.62 4.02 7.58
CA THR A 27 2.33 5.17 6.73
C THR A 27 3.57 6.03 6.57
N SER A 28 3.60 6.86 5.52
CA SER A 28 4.72 7.74 5.19
C SER A 28 4.24 9.13 4.77
N ASP A 29 5.18 10.01 4.50
CA ASP A 29 4.93 11.36 3.99
C ASP A 29 4.59 11.42 2.50
N GLY A 30 4.54 10.27 1.82
CA GLY A 30 4.26 10.18 0.40
C GLY A 30 5.43 10.55 -0.52
N SER A 31 6.63 10.73 0.00
CA SER A 31 7.83 11.04 -0.81
C SER A 31 8.32 9.85 -1.64
N GLY A 32 7.88 8.65 -1.31
CA GLY A 32 8.25 7.42 -1.98
C GLY A 32 7.57 6.20 -1.37
N VAL A 33 7.92 5.03 -1.84
CA VAL A 33 7.44 3.75 -1.31
C VAL A 33 8.47 3.22 -0.31
N SER A 34 8.02 2.94 0.90
CA SER A 34 8.88 2.37 1.95
C SER A 34 9.21 0.91 1.67
N PRO A 35 10.35 0.38 2.15
CA PRO A 35 10.69 -1.03 1.95
C PRO A 35 9.61 -1.98 2.46
N PHE A 36 9.32 -3.01 1.67
CA PHE A 36 8.30 -4.00 2.01
C PHE A 36 8.79 -4.98 3.06
N LYS A 37 7.93 -5.30 4.01
CA LYS A 37 8.14 -6.37 4.99
C LYS A 37 7.72 -7.70 4.36
N SER A 38 8.66 -8.47 3.87
CA SER A 38 8.39 -9.73 3.15
C SER A 38 7.56 -10.74 3.96
N SER A 39 7.58 -10.64 5.29
CA SER A 39 6.75 -11.48 6.16
C SER A 39 5.25 -11.35 5.89
N PHE A 40 4.77 -10.18 5.45
CA PHE A 40 3.36 -10.00 5.09
C PHE A 40 2.96 -10.75 3.81
N LEU A 41 3.92 -11.13 2.99
CA LEU A 41 3.68 -11.82 1.72
C LEU A 41 3.82 -13.35 1.81
N ALA A 42 4.01 -13.91 3.01
CA ALA A 42 4.13 -15.36 3.18
C ALA A 42 2.87 -16.13 2.72
N ALA A 43 1.67 -15.57 2.93
CA ALA A 43 0.43 -16.17 2.46
C ALA A 43 0.24 -16.06 0.93
N ALA A 44 1.05 -15.27 0.25
CA ALA A 44 0.99 -15.08 -1.20
C ALA A 44 1.80 -16.12 -1.98
N GLU A 45 2.66 -16.89 -1.31
CA GLU A 45 3.46 -17.94 -1.96
C GLU A 45 2.55 -18.96 -2.68
N GLY A 46 2.89 -19.26 -3.93
CA GLY A 46 2.11 -20.19 -4.77
C GLY A 46 0.79 -19.64 -5.32
N ARG A 47 0.49 -18.37 -5.13
CA ARG A 47 -0.76 -17.70 -5.56
C ARG A 47 -0.48 -16.61 -6.59
N GLU A 48 -1.53 -16.00 -7.09
CA GLU A 48 -1.43 -14.79 -7.90
C GLU A 48 -1.46 -13.55 -7.00
N VAL A 49 -0.55 -12.61 -7.26
CA VAL A 49 -0.45 -11.33 -6.58
C VAL A 49 -0.65 -10.21 -7.57
N LEU A 50 -1.58 -9.31 -7.30
CA LEU A 50 -1.80 -8.11 -8.11
C LEU A 50 -1.19 -6.90 -7.39
N PRO A 51 -0.04 -6.37 -7.84
CA PRO A 51 0.49 -5.14 -7.29
C PRO A 51 -0.39 -3.95 -7.68
N LEU A 52 -0.68 -3.10 -6.69
CA LEU A 52 -1.47 -1.89 -6.87
C LEU A 52 -0.66 -0.68 -6.41
N CYS A 53 -0.53 0.32 -7.26
CA CYS A 53 0.10 1.59 -6.95
C CYS A 53 -0.97 2.64 -6.65
N ILE A 54 -0.90 3.27 -5.49
CA ILE A 54 -1.83 4.33 -5.07
C ILE A 54 -1.06 5.64 -4.99
N LYS A 55 -1.53 6.67 -5.70
CA LYS A 55 -0.98 8.03 -5.64
C LYS A 55 -2.07 9.04 -5.33
N TYR A 56 -1.86 9.90 -4.35
CA TYR A 56 -2.67 11.11 -4.22
C TYR A 56 -2.25 12.12 -5.27
N LYS A 57 -3.21 12.66 -6.00
CA LYS A 57 -2.98 13.61 -7.12
C LYS A 57 -3.35 15.03 -6.74
N THR A 58 -4.49 15.20 -6.07
CA THR A 58 -4.98 16.54 -5.72
C THR A 58 -5.63 16.56 -4.35
N VAL A 59 -5.63 17.72 -3.73
CA VAL A 59 -6.37 18.04 -2.52
C VAL A 59 -7.07 19.39 -2.70
N ASN A 60 -8.36 19.45 -2.37
CA ASN A 60 -9.20 20.63 -2.55
C ASN A 60 -9.13 21.27 -3.96
N GLY A 61 -8.99 20.40 -4.99
CA GLY A 61 -8.91 20.82 -6.39
C GLY A 61 -7.55 21.31 -6.86
N GLY A 62 -6.54 21.34 -5.99
CA GLY A 62 -5.16 21.74 -6.34
C GLY A 62 -4.15 20.61 -6.20
N PRO A 63 -2.93 20.78 -6.73
CA PRO A 63 -1.87 19.81 -6.56
C PRO A 63 -1.44 19.70 -5.09
N ILE A 64 -0.94 18.54 -4.69
CA ILE A 64 -0.38 18.35 -3.36
C ILE A 64 0.95 19.07 -3.28
N LYS A 65 1.07 19.97 -2.30
CA LYS A 65 2.27 20.74 -1.98
C LYS A 65 2.77 20.37 -0.59
N PRO A 66 4.00 20.73 -0.22
CA PRO A 66 4.51 20.47 1.13
C PRO A 66 3.57 20.94 2.25
N GLU A 67 2.91 22.08 2.06
CA GLU A 67 1.98 22.66 3.05
C GLU A 67 0.66 21.87 3.15
N THR A 68 0.23 21.22 2.08
CA THR A 68 -1.03 20.46 2.01
C THR A 68 -0.83 18.96 2.13
N SER A 69 0.39 18.46 2.02
CA SER A 69 0.69 17.03 2.12
C SER A 69 0.24 16.39 3.44
N PRO A 70 0.34 17.05 4.63
CA PRO A 70 -0.16 16.49 5.88
C PRO A 70 -1.67 16.30 5.95
N LEU A 71 -2.41 16.87 5.00
CA LEU A 71 -3.87 16.68 4.92
C LEU A 71 -4.25 15.31 4.36
N VAL A 72 -3.41 14.73 3.52
CA VAL A 72 -3.65 13.42 2.88
C VAL A 72 -2.71 12.33 3.36
N TYR A 73 -1.49 12.67 3.78
CA TYR A 73 -0.53 11.72 4.32
C TYR A 73 -0.51 11.75 5.84
N TYR A 74 -0.53 10.57 6.43
CA TYR A 74 -0.46 10.39 7.88
C TYR A 74 0.95 9.94 8.28
N TYR A 75 1.72 10.82 8.90
CA TYR A 75 3.12 10.55 9.27
C TYR A 75 3.61 11.43 10.42
N GLY A 76 4.77 11.10 10.96
CA GLY A 76 5.42 11.86 12.04
C GLY A 76 4.62 11.82 13.34
N ASP A 77 4.57 12.95 14.03
CA ASP A 77 3.92 13.09 15.33
C ASP A 77 2.42 13.44 15.24
N ILE A 78 1.86 13.45 14.02
CA ILE A 78 0.43 13.71 13.82
C ILE A 78 -0.35 12.55 14.45
N THR A 79 -1.30 12.86 15.33
CA THR A 79 -2.16 11.83 15.91
C THR A 79 -3.20 11.36 14.90
N PHE A 80 -3.64 10.08 15.01
CA PHE A 80 -4.65 9.53 14.13
C PHE A 80 -5.93 10.36 14.09
N PHE A 81 -6.45 10.78 15.26
CA PHE A 81 -7.69 11.55 15.31
C PHE A 81 -7.53 12.93 14.69
N GLU A 82 -6.40 13.61 14.90
CA GLU A 82 -6.12 14.89 14.29
C GLU A 82 -6.09 14.78 12.76
N HIS A 83 -5.36 13.80 12.24
CA HIS A 83 -5.32 13.54 10.80
C HIS A 83 -6.71 13.18 10.24
N PHE A 84 -7.43 12.29 10.92
CA PHE A 84 -8.76 11.85 10.51
C PHE A 84 -9.75 13.03 10.38
N PHE A 85 -9.82 13.89 11.39
CA PHE A 85 -10.71 15.04 11.34
C PHE A 85 -10.28 16.08 10.30
N ARG A 86 -8.98 16.29 10.11
CA ARG A 86 -8.48 17.16 9.03
C ARG A 86 -8.85 16.59 7.66
N PHE A 87 -8.69 15.29 7.47
CA PHE A 87 -9.05 14.62 6.21
C PHE A 87 -10.54 14.71 5.91
N LEU A 88 -11.41 14.50 6.90
CA LEU A 88 -12.87 14.67 6.77
C LEU A 88 -13.30 16.11 6.43
N GLY A 89 -12.49 17.10 6.82
CA GLY A 89 -12.74 18.51 6.50
C GLY A 89 -12.35 18.93 5.10
N LEU A 90 -11.74 18.05 4.30
CA LEU A 90 -11.37 18.35 2.92
C LEU A 90 -12.61 18.46 2.04
N LYS A 91 -12.59 19.39 1.08
CA LYS A 91 -13.61 19.48 0.02
C LYS A 91 -13.50 18.32 -0.96
N SER A 92 -12.27 17.92 -1.28
CA SER A 92 -11.99 16.79 -2.15
C SER A 92 -10.56 16.29 -1.94
N ALA A 93 -10.35 15.01 -2.15
CA ALA A 93 -9.04 14.40 -2.34
C ALA A 93 -9.15 13.41 -3.50
N THR A 94 -8.22 13.48 -4.44
CA THR A 94 -8.18 12.56 -5.59
C THR A 94 -6.98 11.65 -5.45
N ALA A 95 -7.22 10.35 -5.48
CA ALA A 95 -6.20 9.33 -5.56
C ALA A 95 -6.33 8.57 -6.89
N GLU A 96 -5.20 8.23 -7.48
CA GLU A 96 -5.09 7.36 -8.64
C GLU A 96 -4.67 5.98 -8.17
N LEU A 97 -5.41 4.96 -8.59
CA LEU A 97 -5.09 3.56 -8.34
C LEU A 97 -4.71 2.90 -9.66
N THR A 98 -3.47 2.44 -9.77
CA THR A 98 -2.96 1.77 -10.96
C THR A 98 -2.72 0.29 -10.66
N ALA A 99 -3.39 -0.59 -11.39
CA ALA A 99 -3.13 -2.02 -11.37
C ALA A 99 -1.93 -2.32 -12.29
N LEU A 100 -0.93 -3.02 -11.74
CA LEU A 100 0.28 -3.41 -12.46
C LEU A 100 0.17 -4.85 -12.96
N GLN A 101 1.22 -5.39 -13.56
CA GLN A 101 1.22 -6.76 -14.05
C GLN A 101 1.08 -7.75 -12.90
N PRO A 102 0.13 -8.70 -12.99
CA PRO A 102 0.01 -9.76 -12.00
C PRO A 102 1.28 -10.59 -11.89
N ILE A 103 1.65 -10.96 -10.68
CA ILE A 103 2.79 -11.82 -10.37
C ILE A 103 2.26 -13.22 -10.13
N ASP A 104 2.68 -14.18 -10.97
CA ASP A 104 2.48 -15.60 -10.69
C ASP A 104 3.52 -16.04 -9.67
N ALA A 105 3.10 -16.22 -8.43
CA ALA A 105 4.00 -16.53 -7.32
C ALA A 105 4.28 -18.04 -7.15
N ARG A 106 3.92 -18.88 -8.11
CA ARG A 106 4.29 -20.30 -8.09
C ARG A 106 5.80 -20.45 -8.19
N GLY A 107 6.39 -21.13 -7.21
CA GLY A 107 7.84 -21.30 -7.13
C GLY A 107 8.63 -20.09 -6.63
N LEU A 108 7.96 -19.00 -6.29
CA LEU A 108 8.58 -17.82 -5.69
C LEU A 108 8.48 -17.84 -4.16
N SER A 109 9.56 -17.43 -3.50
CA SER A 109 9.54 -17.17 -2.06
C SER A 109 8.86 -15.83 -1.76
N ARG A 110 8.42 -15.66 -0.52
CA ARG A 110 7.88 -14.37 -0.04
C ARG A 110 8.82 -13.18 -0.31
N LYS A 111 10.14 -13.44 -0.28
CA LYS A 111 11.15 -12.42 -0.54
C LYS A 111 11.18 -12.04 -2.02
N ASP A 112 11.14 -13.04 -2.92
CA ASP A 112 11.09 -12.79 -4.36
C ASP A 112 9.83 -11.99 -4.74
N ILE A 113 8.67 -12.37 -4.19
CA ILE A 113 7.40 -11.65 -4.40
C ILE A 113 7.52 -10.21 -3.92
N SER A 114 8.10 -10.02 -2.73
CA SER A 114 8.32 -8.70 -2.12
C SER A 114 9.20 -7.83 -3.00
N ASP A 115 10.32 -8.36 -3.48
CA ASP A 115 11.30 -7.62 -4.28
C ASP A 115 10.71 -7.23 -5.65
N ILE A 116 9.98 -8.14 -6.29
CA ILE A 116 9.31 -7.85 -7.58
C ILE A 116 8.23 -6.77 -7.38
N ALA A 117 7.32 -6.98 -6.42
CA ALA A 117 6.23 -6.03 -6.17
C ALA A 117 6.74 -4.63 -5.76
N TYR A 118 7.75 -4.58 -4.91
CA TYR A 118 8.38 -3.31 -4.50
C TYR A 118 8.96 -2.56 -5.68
N ARG A 119 9.71 -3.25 -6.55
CA ARG A 119 10.31 -2.64 -7.73
C ARG A 119 9.26 -2.07 -8.68
N GLU A 120 8.22 -2.85 -8.99
CA GLU A 120 7.18 -2.44 -9.92
C GLU A 120 6.34 -1.27 -9.36
N ILE A 121 5.96 -1.33 -8.09
CA ILE A 121 5.18 -0.27 -7.43
C ILE A 121 6.03 0.99 -7.28
N SER A 122 7.31 0.88 -6.90
CA SER A 122 8.21 2.03 -6.76
C SER A 122 8.44 2.73 -8.09
N ALA A 123 8.65 1.97 -9.18
CA ALA A 123 8.80 2.53 -10.52
C ALA A 123 7.54 3.28 -10.94
N CYS A 124 6.36 2.70 -10.76
CA CYS A 124 5.08 3.36 -11.04
C CYS A 124 4.88 4.61 -10.17
N TYR A 125 5.22 4.53 -8.88
CA TYR A 125 5.04 5.65 -7.95
C TYR A 125 5.90 6.86 -8.31
N LEU A 126 7.13 6.65 -8.75
CA LEU A 126 8.08 7.68 -9.15
C LEU A 126 7.87 8.19 -10.58
N ASP A 127 7.13 7.45 -11.40
CA ASP A 127 6.77 7.88 -12.74
C ASP A 127 5.77 9.05 -12.67
N VAL A 128 6.16 10.13 -13.29
CA VAL A 128 5.43 11.42 -13.19
C VAL A 128 4.31 11.50 -14.22
#